data_3a184deba3a21b621b5c0422ebd79171
#
_entry.id   3a184deba3a21b621b5c0422ebd79171
#
_cell.length_a   1.000
_cell.length_b   1.000
_cell.length_c   1.000
_cell.angle_alpha   90.00
_cell.angle_beta   90.00
_cell.angle_gamma   90.00
#
_symmetry.space_group_name_H-M   'P 1'
#
loop_
_entity.id
_entity.type
_entity.pdbx_description
1 polymer ?
#
loop_
_entity_poly.entity_id
_entity_poly.type
_entity_poly.pdbx_seq_one_letter_code
_entity_poly.pdbx_strand_id
1 'polypeptide(L)'
;MKDRIVEILQYTLKKDSGSDFHQIMREVSVPLHARNGIDVVAYGNSLHDADSYYLIRAFDSEEQMKSVLEDFYASTGWRSGPREAIISRIELSLKSVLSLPQSGIDGLR
;
A
#
# COMPACT_ATOMS: atom_id res chain seq x y z
N MET A 1 9.28 -21.98 10.89
CA MET A 1 8.78 -20.61 11.13
C MET A 1 7.51 -20.39 10.36
N LYS A 2 6.63 -19.60 10.92
CA LYS A 2 5.34 -19.31 10.31
C LYS A 2 5.48 -18.24 9.23
N ASP A 3 4.92 -18.51 8.05
CA ASP A 3 4.85 -17.51 7.00
C ASP A 3 3.89 -16.39 7.37
N ARG A 4 4.11 -15.24 6.78
CA ARG A 4 3.20 -14.09 6.85
C ARG A 4 2.54 -13.85 5.50
N ILE A 5 1.50 -13.04 5.51
CA ILE A 5 0.77 -12.67 4.30
C ILE A 5 1.33 -11.35 3.77
N VAL A 6 1.57 -11.31 2.47
CA VAL A 6 2.04 -10.11 1.77
C VAL A 6 1.03 -9.74 0.69
N GLU A 7 0.60 -8.50 0.71
CA GLU A 7 -0.26 -7.93 -0.32
C GLU A 7 0.58 -7.04 -1.22
N ILE A 8 0.57 -7.34 -2.51
CA ILE A 8 1.25 -6.51 -3.51
C ILE A 8 0.18 -5.82 -4.34
N LEU A 9 0.19 -4.49 -4.30
CA LEU A 9 -0.69 -3.66 -5.11
C LEU A 9 0.13 -3.00 -6.21
N GLN A 10 -0.42 -3.03 -7.43
CA GLN A 10 0.15 -2.32 -8.56
C GLN A 10 -0.92 -1.40 -9.12
N TYR A 11 -0.61 -0.11 -9.15
CA TYR A 11 -1.52 0.91 -9.64
C TYR A 11 -1.07 1.44 -10.98
N THR A 12 -2.00 1.59 -11.91
CA THR A 12 -1.82 2.45 -13.07
C THR A 12 -2.43 3.80 -12.71
N LEU A 13 -1.63 4.85 -12.73
CA LEU A 13 -2.04 6.18 -12.33
C LEU A 13 -2.43 7.01 -13.56
N LYS A 14 -3.21 8.05 -13.35
CA LYS A 14 -3.49 9.02 -14.39
C LYS A 14 -2.19 9.63 -14.89
N LYS A 15 -2.15 9.96 -16.18
CA LYS A 15 -0.97 10.51 -16.83
C LYS A 15 -0.42 11.71 -16.05
N ASP A 16 0.90 11.69 -15.82
CA ASP A 16 1.68 12.74 -15.15
C ASP A 16 1.36 12.91 -13.66
N SER A 17 0.64 11.96 -13.05
CA SER A 17 0.32 12.03 -11.61
C SER A 17 1.28 11.27 -10.70
N GLY A 18 2.26 10.55 -11.27
CA GLY A 18 3.15 9.68 -10.50
C GLY A 18 3.94 10.40 -9.41
N SER A 19 4.48 11.57 -9.72
CA SER A 19 5.27 12.36 -8.76
C SER A 19 4.41 12.84 -7.57
N ASP A 20 3.26 13.42 -7.88
CA ASP A 20 2.33 13.89 -6.85
C ASP A 20 1.81 12.74 -6.00
N PHE A 21 1.48 11.61 -6.64
CA PHE A 21 1.01 10.42 -5.95
C PHE A 21 2.06 9.91 -4.95
N HIS A 22 3.32 9.85 -5.39
CA HIS A 22 4.40 9.41 -4.51
C HIS A 22 4.59 10.35 -3.32
N GLN A 23 4.49 11.65 -3.54
CA GLN A 23 4.58 12.63 -2.46
C GLN A 23 3.48 12.41 -1.41
N ILE A 24 2.24 12.19 -1.85
CA ILE A 24 1.11 11.92 -0.96
C ILE A 24 1.34 10.60 -0.19
N MET A 25 1.81 9.57 -0.88
CA MET A 25 2.11 8.29 -0.23
C MET A 25 3.16 8.46 0.85
N ARG A 26 4.29 9.09 0.52
CA ARG A 26 5.42 9.25 1.43
C ARG A 26 5.09 10.15 2.63
N GLU A 27 4.41 11.26 2.39
CA GLU A 27 4.20 12.29 3.42
C GLU A 27 2.94 12.07 4.24
N VAL A 28 1.93 11.42 3.69
CA VAL A 28 0.61 11.30 4.34
C VAL A 28 0.18 9.86 4.52
N SER A 29 0.08 9.09 3.44
CA SER A 29 -0.55 7.77 3.48
C SER A 29 0.28 6.74 4.25
N VAL A 30 1.56 6.63 3.97
CA VAL A 30 2.44 5.66 4.64
C VAL A 30 2.57 5.97 6.14
N PRO A 31 2.79 7.22 6.57
CA PRO A 31 2.74 7.54 7.99
C PRO A 31 1.39 7.20 8.64
N LEU A 32 0.28 7.39 7.94
CA LEU A 32 -1.04 7.02 8.43
C LEU A 32 -1.17 5.50 8.60
N HIS A 33 -0.65 4.73 7.64
CA HIS A 33 -0.58 3.26 7.77
C HIS A 33 0.16 2.86 9.05
N ALA A 34 1.33 3.45 9.28
CA ALA A 34 2.14 3.14 10.46
C ALA A 34 1.40 3.45 11.77
N ARG A 35 0.70 4.58 11.84
CA ARG A 35 -0.09 4.95 13.01
C ARG A 35 -1.25 3.98 13.27
N ASN A 36 -1.69 3.27 12.26
CA ASN A 36 -2.76 2.27 12.36
C ASN A 36 -2.23 0.83 12.43
N GLY A 37 -0.93 0.66 12.68
CA GLY A 37 -0.33 -0.65 12.89
C GLY A 37 -0.18 -1.49 11.62
N ILE A 38 -0.21 -0.88 10.44
CA ILE A 38 -0.05 -1.58 9.17
C ILE A 38 1.43 -1.55 8.77
N ASP A 39 1.98 -2.73 8.53
CA ASP A 39 3.37 -2.90 8.12
C ASP A 39 3.51 -2.65 6.61
N VAL A 40 3.97 -1.46 6.24
CA VAL A 40 4.30 -1.12 4.86
C VAL A 40 5.73 -1.57 4.58
N VAL A 41 5.86 -2.56 3.72
CA VAL A 41 7.15 -3.18 3.41
C VAL A 41 7.95 -2.33 2.42
N ALA A 42 7.31 -1.92 1.32
CA ALA A 42 7.94 -1.13 0.27
C ALA A 42 6.88 -0.42 -0.55
N TYR A 43 7.27 0.69 -1.18
CA TYR A 43 6.37 1.44 -2.06
C TYR A 43 7.19 2.38 -2.94
N GLY A 44 6.66 2.71 -4.10
CA GLY A 44 7.36 3.64 -4.99
C GLY A 44 6.85 3.60 -6.42
N ASN A 45 7.41 4.50 -7.22
CA ASN A 45 7.18 4.52 -8.66
C ASN A 45 8.00 3.44 -9.34
N SER A 46 7.45 2.81 -10.38
CA SER A 46 8.20 1.87 -11.18
C SER A 46 9.28 2.62 -11.97
N LEU A 47 10.44 1.98 -12.12
CA LEU A 47 11.55 2.58 -12.88
C LEU A 47 11.25 2.71 -14.37
N HIS A 48 10.36 1.86 -14.91
CA HIS A 48 10.02 1.91 -16.33
C HIS A 48 8.97 2.97 -16.66
N ASP A 49 8.17 3.39 -15.68
CA ASP A 49 7.07 4.33 -15.89
C ASP A 49 6.68 4.96 -14.54
N ALA A 50 6.85 6.26 -14.42
CA ALA A 50 6.56 6.99 -13.19
C ALA A 50 5.08 6.93 -12.78
N ASP A 51 4.18 6.66 -13.75
CA ASP A 51 2.74 6.54 -13.49
C ASP A 51 2.31 5.10 -13.19
N SER A 52 3.27 4.18 -13.06
CA SER A 52 3.07 2.85 -12.50
C SER A 52 3.63 2.83 -11.09
N TYR A 53 2.82 2.39 -10.12
CA TYR A 53 3.15 2.50 -8.71
C TYR A 53 2.95 1.17 -7.99
N TYR A 54 3.81 0.84 -7.03
CA TYR A 54 3.63 -0.35 -6.21
C TYR A 54 3.51 0.01 -4.74
N LEU A 55 2.73 -0.78 -4.02
CA LEU A 55 2.60 -0.72 -2.57
C LEU A 55 2.58 -2.15 -2.05
N ILE A 56 3.50 -2.47 -1.16
CA ILE A 56 3.63 -3.81 -0.57
C ILE A 56 3.39 -3.69 0.93
N ARG A 57 2.41 -4.46 1.44
CA ARG A 57 2.04 -4.47 2.86
C ARG A 57 2.09 -5.89 3.39
N ALA A 58 2.44 -6.08 4.65
CA ALA A 58 2.50 -7.38 5.29
C ALA A 58 1.56 -7.47 6.48
N PHE A 59 1.01 -8.68 6.68
CA PHE A 59 0.03 -8.98 7.73
C PHE A 59 0.32 -10.35 8.32
N ASP A 60 -0.19 -10.63 9.52
CA ASP A 60 0.04 -11.90 10.20
C ASP A 60 -0.78 -13.04 9.61
N SER A 61 -1.96 -12.74 9.07
CA SER A 61 -2.87 -13.72 8.45
C SER A 61 -3.79 -13.01 7.46
N GLU A 62 -4.49 -13.79 6.63
CA GLU A 62 -5.49 -13.22 5.72
C GLU A 62 -6.66 -12.61 6.50
N GLU A 63 -7.05 -13.21 7.62
CA GLU A 63 -8.11 -12.68 8.48
C GLU A 63 -7.71 -11.34 9.07
N GLN A 64 -6.47 -11.23 9.57
CA GLN A 64 -5.95 -9.98 10.11
C GLN A 64 -5.87 -8.92 9.01
N MET A 65 -5.40 -9.27 7.82
CA MET A 65 -5.34 -8.35 6.69
C MET A 65 -6.72 -7.75 6.41
N LYS A 66 -7.74 -8.61 6.29
CA LYS A 66 -9.11 -8.16 6.01
C LYS A 66 -9.62 -7.23 7.10
N SER A 67 -9.49 -7.62 8.36
CA SER A 67 -9.99 -6.85 9.51
C SER A 67 -9.29 -5.50 9.62
N VAL A 68 -7.97 -5.48 9.54
CA VAL A 68 -7.18 -4.26 9.68
C VAL A 68 -7.46 -3.29 8.53
N LEU A 69 -7.57 -3.79 7.30
CA LEU A 69 -7.84 -2.93 6.15
C LEU A 69 -9.27 -2.39 6.17
N GLU A 70 -10.26 -3.18 6.58
CA GLU A 70 -11.63 -2.68 6.74
C GLU A 70 -11.66 -1.52 7.74
N ASP A 71 -11.01 -1.67 8.89
CA ASP A 71 -10.95 -0.62 9.90
C ASP A 71 -10.19 0.61 9.39
N PHE A 72 -9.07 0.41 8.71
CA PHE A 72 -8.26 1.49 8.18
C PHE A 72 -9.04 2.34 7.16
N TYR A 73 -9.66 1.69 6.19
CA TYR A 73 -10.41 2.40 5.15
C TYR A 73 -11.73 3.00 5.65
N ALA A 74 -12.25 2.54 6.77
CA ALA A 74 -13.41 3.14 7.43
C ALA A 74 -13.03 4.28 8.37
N SER A 75 -11.74 4.43 8.70
CA SER A 75 -11.28 5.42 9.68
C SER A 75 -11.45 6.84 9.17
N THR A 76 -11.68 7.77 10.11
CA THR A 76 -11.74 9.20 9.80
C THR A 76 -10.42 9.70 9.25
N GLY A 77 -9.29 9.19 9.78
CA GLY A 77 -7.96 9.57 9.30
C GLY A 77 -7.75 9.31 7.82
N TRP A 78 -8.23 8.17 7.32
CA TRP A 78 -8.18 7.85 5.90
C TRP A 78 -9.20 8.68 5.10
N ARG A 79 -10.47 8.65 5.53
CA ARG A 79 -11.59 9.25 4.76
C ARG A 79 -11.48 10.77 4.65
N SER A 80 -11.04 11.43 5.70
CA SER A 80 -10.86 12.89 5.73
C SER A 80 -9.44 13.31 5.32
N GLY A 81 -8.50 12.36 5.26
CA GLY A 81 -7.11 12.59 4.92
C GLY A 81 -6.80 12.32 3.45
N PRO A 82 -5.97 11.31 3.14
CA PRO A 82 -5.44 11.13 1.79
C PRO A 82 -6.38 10.46 0.80
N ARG A 83 -7.55 9.95 1.23
CA ARG A 83 -8.41 9.12 0.39
C ARG A 83 -8.68 9.74 -0.98
N GLU A 84 -9.19 10.96 -1.01
CA GLU A 84 -9.59 11.61 -2.26
C GLU A 84 -8.39 11.81 -3.18
N ALA A 85 -7.29 12.29 -2.64
CA ALA A 85 -6.08 12.55 -3.43
C ALA A 85 -5.49 11.26 -4.01
N ILE A 86 -5.58 10.14 -3.28
CA ILE A 86 -5.07 8.85 -3.74
C ILE A 86 -6.03 8.21 -4.75
N ILE A 87 -7.29 8.06 -4.39
CA ILE A 87 -8.27 7.34 -5.21
C ILE A 87 -8.51 8.06 -6.54
N SER A 88 -8.53 9.39 -6.55
CA SER A 88 -8.77 10.16 -7.77
C SER A 88 -7.65 10.00 -8.81
N ARG A 89 -6.45 9.58 -8.40
CA ARG A 89 -5.30 9.42 -9.29
C ARG A 89 -5.12 8.00 -9.81
N ILE A 90 -5.86 7.02 -9.28
CA ILE A 90 -5.74 5.60 -9.69
C ILE A 90 -6.74 5.31 -10.79
N GLU A 91 -6.24 4.83 -11.95
CA GLU A 91 -7.09 4.36 -13.04
C GLU A 91 -7.34 2.85 -12.96
N LEU A 92 -6.31 2.09 -12.57
CA LEU A 92 -6.38 0.63 -12.49
C LEU A 92 -5.57 0.16 -11.29
N SER A 93 -6.10 -0.83 -10.59
CA SER A 93 -5.42 -1.46 -9.46
C SER A 93 -5.43 -2.97 -9.63
N LEU A 94 -4.24 -3.57 -9.53
CA LEU A 94 -4.05 -5.01 -9.51
C LEU A 94 -3.57 -5.42 -8.13
N LYS A 95 -4.00 -6.60 -7.66
CA LYS A 95 -3.64 -7.11 -6.35
C LYS A 95 -3.18 -8.56 -6.45
N SER A 96 -2.07 -8.87 -5.77
CA SER A 96 -1.66 -10.24 -5.50
C SER A 96 -1.47 -10.41 -3.99
N VAL A 97 -1.87 -11.57 -3.48
CA VAL A 97 -1.70 -11.91 -2.06
C VAL A 97 -0.86 -13.17 -1.98
N LEU A 98 0.26 -13.08 -1.28
CA LEU A 98 1.26 -14.14 -1.21
C LEU A 98 1.49 -14.56 0.24
N SER A 99 1.97 -15.79 0.43
CA SER A 99 2.48 -16.26 1.71
C SER A 99 4.00 -16.31 1.61
N LEU A 100 4.70 -15.58 2.49
CA LEU A 100 6.17 -15.52 2.50
C LEU A 100 6.72 -15.61 3.92
N PRO A 101 7.92 -16.23 4.08
CA PRO A 101 8.61 -16.15 5.37
C PRO A 101 9.09 -14.73 5.65
N GLN A 102 9.32 -14.43 6.93
CA GLN A 102 9.77 -13.10 7.35
C GLN A 102 11.05 -12.67 6.61
N SER A 103 11.97 -13.60 6.37
CA SER A 103 13.21 -13.29 5.64
C SER A 103 12.95 -12.82 4.21
N GLY A 104 11.94 -13.40 3.55
CA GLY A 104 11.54 -12.98 2.22
C GLY A 104 10.92 -11.58 2.23
N ILE A 105 10.13 -11.29 3.24
CA ILE A 105 9.53 -9.96 3.43
C ILE A 105 10.61 -8.91 3.69
N ASP A 106 11.55 -9.21 4.58
CA ASP A 106 12.63 -8.28 4.91
C ASP A 106 13.54 -8.00 3.71
N GLY A 107 13.67 -8.96 2.82
CA GLY A 107 14.42 -8.77 1.57
C GLY A 107 13.76 -7.79 0.59
N LEU A 108 12.48 -7.49 0.78
CA LEU A 108 11.75 -6.52 -0.05
C LEU A 108 11.80 -5.09 0.51
N ARG A 109 12.25 -4.92 1.73
CA ARG A 109 12.29 -3.59 2.39
C ARG A 109 13.34 -2.65 1.79
#